data_ce523cda1f32c68410521b0c77371edf
#
_entry.id   ce523cda1f32c68410521b0c77371edf
#
_cell.length_a   1.000
_cell.length_b   1.000
_cell.length_c   1.000
_cell.angle_alpha   90.00
_cell.angle_beta   90.00
_cell.angle_gamma   90.00
#
_symmetry.space_group_name_H-M   'P 1'
#
loop_
_entity.id
_entity.type
_entity.pdbx_description
1 polymer ?
#
loop_
_entity_poly.entity_id
_entity_poly.type
_entity_poly.pdbx_seq_one_letter_code
_entity_poly.pdbx_strand_id
1 'polypeptide(L)'
;MSCDKIYRVLWIEDDPGVVASYKENASSVGIDLVQYDDWESASKYMNQYFDEIDAIILDAHCKIKKGDSVANDDFLHIAVVEMLLIFAKLHSVRPWYILSAGTMDRFDKVTSVISSYRRAYEEEWGEMIYTKTDPEALAKDFADPIEALDRPANETDLLNQIIEVCSNHAHNHALARHRDALQYLGIHSLIRGNARKFLLQLLDALYDPKGSAGFVFSGNPIRRIFECIVRAGVELGIIPEEAISGGNVKCNDASRFLCGENPKELPYRYGLQGERILDATESSMLITILTSTNVASHEAAEDYEEDEVTLTEDNRDEFSGCALLMCRVIKAFGRYAESHRNIDENKSMWKPNPNTIEGKEFSVESVGTMRYASNCLLPDKSWLTPGNKVILRDVVLNTSASAETFPFFCKNPQTPKGKR
;
A
#
# COMPACT_ATOMS: atom_id res chain seq x y z
N MET A 1 19.72 -6.32 -33.11
CA MET A 1 20.44 -7.07 -32.07
C MET A 1 20.67 -6.08 -30.94
N SER A 2 19.95 -6.20 -29.86
CA SER A 2 20.17 -5.38 -28.65
C SER A 2 21.57 -5.74 -28.13
N CYS A 3 22.31 -4.74 -27.71
CA CYS A 3 23.55 -4.96 -26.98
C CYS A 3 23.13 -5.68 -25.71
N ASP A 4 23.43 -6.96 -25.57
CA ASP A 4 23.02 -7.75 -24.41
C ASP A 4 23.64 -7.12 -23.18
N LYS A 5 22.81 -6.50 -22.37
CA LYS A 5 23.24 -5.90 -21.11
C LYS A 5 23.75 -7.02 -20.22
N ILE A 6 24.97 -6.87 -19.72
CA ILE A 6 25.55 -7.80 -18.73
C ILE A 6 25.13 -7.28 -17.35
N TYR A 7 24.45 -8.11 -16.56
CA TYR A 7 24.05 -7.80 -15.19
C TYR A 7 25.15 -8.20 -14.22
N ARG A 8 25.58 -7.29 -13.35
CA ARG A 8 26.59 -7.57 -12.34
C ARG A 8 25.93 -7.99 -11.05
N VAL A 9 26.20 -9.20 -10.61
CA VAL A 9 25.59 -9.81 -9.43
C VAL A 9 26.66 -10.10 -8.38
N LEU A 10 26.54 -9.50 -7.20
CA LEU A 10 27.39 -9.79 -6.07
C LEU A 10 26.97 -11.12 -5.46
N TRP A 11 27.90 -12.07 -5.34
CA TRP A 11 27.64 -13.41 -4.81
C TRP A 11 28.58 -13.73 -3.66
N ILE A 12 28.02 -14.11 -2.50
CA ILE A 12 28.77 -14.51 -1.32
C ILE A 12 28.70 -16.03 -1.21
N GLU A 13 29.85 -16.70 -1.42
CA GLU A 13 29.96 -18.15 -1.53
C GLU A 13 31.42 -18.56 -1.23
N ASP A 14 31.64 -19.45 -0.28
CA ASP A 14 32.97 -19.88 0.12
C ASP A 14 33.38 -21.28 -0.37
N ASP A 15 32.48 -21.98 -1.09
CA ASP A 15 32.82 -23.29 -1.72
C ASP A 15 33.37 -23.08 -3.15
N PRO A 16 34.68 -23.24 -3.37
CA PRO A 16 35.28 -23.06 -4.70
C PRO A 16 34.81 -24.11 -5.72
N GLY A 17 34.30 -25.25 -5.27
CA GLY A 17 33.80 -26.31 -6.15
C GLY A 17 32.50 -25.90 -6.82
N VAL A 18 31.67 -25.12 -6.13
CA VAL A 18 30.42 -24.58 -6.65
C VAL A 18 30.64 -23.38 -7.55
N VAL A 19 31.57 -22.48 -7.18
CA VAL A 19 31.82 -21.20 -7.84
C VAL A 19 32.10 -21.32 -9.34
N ALA A 20 32.92 -22.30 -9.76
CA ALA A 20 33.35 -22.39 -11.15
C ALA A 20 32.19 -22.71 -12.11
N SER A 21 31.36 -23.71 -11.78
CA SER A 21 30.24 -24.12 -12.62
C SER A 21 29.16 -23.04 -12.69
N TYR A 22 28.88 -22.38 -11.56
CA TYR A 22 27.86 -21.32 -11.50
C TYR A 22 28.28 -20.06 -12.27
N LYS A 23 29.58 -19.69 -12.23
CA LYS A 23 30.09 -18.59 -13.05
C LYS A 23 29.96 -18.85 -14.55
N GLU A 24 30.18 -20.07 -14.97
CA GLU A 24 30.03 -20.45 -16.38
C GLU A 24 28.56 -20.38 -16.80
N ASN A 25 27.66 -20.96 -16.01
CA ASN A 25 26.21 -20.91 -16.25
C ASN A 25 25.69 -19.46 -16.30
N ALA A 26 26.03 -18.65 -15.31
CA ALA A 26 25.62 -17.26 -15.22
C ALA A 26 26.14 -16.43 -16.41
N SER A 27 27.40 -16.62 -16.80
CA SER A 27 28.00 -15.93 -17.94
C SER A 27 27.29 -16.27 -19.25
N SER A 28 26.82 -17.52 -19.41
CA SER A 28 26.10 -17.96 -20.61
C SER A 28 24.76 -17.23 -20.84
N VAL A 29 24.19 -16.71 -19.75
CA VAL A 29 22.92 -15.96 -19.78
C VAL A 29 23.09 -14.45 -19.55
N GLY A 30 24.31 -13.92 -19.61
CA GLY A 30 24.59 -12.49 -19.51
C GLY A 30 24.68 -11.95 -18.07
N ILE A 31 25.06 -12.80 -17.12
CA ILE A 31 25.29 -12.40 -15.71
C ILE A 31 26.78 -12.50 -15.39
N ASP A 32 27.36 -11.42 -14.87
CA ASP A 32 28.73 -11.36 -14.32
C ASP A 32 28.68 -11.55 -12.81
N LEU A 33 29.05 -12.74 -12.31
CA LEU A 33 29.10 -13.07 -10.88
C LEU A 33 30.40 -12.58 -10.24
N VAL A 34 30.28 -11.50 -9.45
CA VAL A 34 31.36 -10.98 -8.60
C VAL A 34 31.30 -11.70 -7.26
N GLN A 35 32.14 -12.73 -7.10
CA GLN A 35 32.10 -13.61 -5.95
C GLN A 35 33.11 -13.21 -4.86
N TYR A 36 32.69 -13.32 -3.61
CA TYR A 36 33.49 -13.22 -2.39
C TYR A 36 33.26 -14.43 -1.49
N ASP A 37 34.32 -14.84 -0.80
CA ASP A 37 34.33 -15.99 0.11
C ASP A 37 34.02 -15.61 1.57
N ASP A 38 33.81 -14.32 1.85
CA ASP A 38 33.44 -13.79 3.16
C ASP A 38 32.60 -12.51 3.06
N TRP A 39 31.78 -12.29 4.11
CA TRP A 39 30.91 -11.11 4.16
C TRP A 39 31.67 -9.79 4.30
N GLU A 40 32.76 -9.77 5.08
CA GLU A 40 33.53 -8.55 5.30
C GLU A 40 34.07 -7.96 3.98
N SER A 41 34.58 -8.82 3.10
CA SER A 41 35.05 -8.42 1.77
C SER A 41 33.91 -8.00 0.86
N ALA A 42 32.82 -8.76 0.86
CA ALA A 42 31.62 -8.47 0.07
C ALA A 42 30.96 -7.14 0.47
N SER A 43 30.81 -6.89 1.78
CA SER A 43 30.20 -5.66 2.28
C SER A 43 31.04 -4.42 1.97
N LYS A 44 32.38 -4.52 2.00
CA LYS A 44 33.29 -3.46 1.57
C LYS A 44 33.10 -3.15 0.07
N TYR A 45 33.06 -4.20 -0.76
CA TYR A 45 32.81 -4.06 -2.20
C TYR A 45 31.44 -3.40 -2.44
N MET A 46 30.41 -3.88 -1.77
CA MET A 46 29.06 -3.33 -1.89
C MET A 46 29.00 -1.84 -1.49
N ASN A 47 29.64 -1.43 -0.41
CA ASN A 47 29.69 -0.01 -0.02
C ASN A 47 30.44 0.87 -1.03
N GLN A 48 31.40 0.34 -1.75
CA GLN A 48 32.23 1.09 -2.70
C GLN A 48 31.62 1.15 -4.10
N TYR A 49 31.01 0.05 -4.55
CA TYR A 49 30.56 -0.15 -5.93
C TYR A 49 29.07 -0.45 -6.05
N PHE A 50 28.26 0.08 -5.12
CA PHE A 50 26.83 -0.23 -5.04
C PHE A 50 26.09 0.03 -6.35
N ASP A 51 26.43 1.11 -7.05
CA ASP A 51 25.78 1.50 -8.31
C ASP A 51 26.12 0.56 -9.48
N GLU A 52 27.15 -0.26 -9.33
CA GLU A 52 27.52 -1.26 -10.32
C GLU A 52 26.87 -2.63 -10.08
N ILE A 53 26.22 -2.82 -8.93
CA ILE A 53 25.59 -4.08 -8.55
C ILE A 53 24.12 -4.05 -8.97
N ASP A 54 23.68 -5.01 -9.77
CA ASP A 54 22.29 -5.17 -10.18
C ASP A 54 21.50 -6.07 -9.21
N ALA A 55 22.11 -7.13 -8.68
CA ALA A 55 21.49 -8.02 -7.68
C ALA A 55 22.53 -8.62 -6.73
N ILE A 56 22.05 -9.28 -5.65
CA ILE A 56 22.90 -9.91 -4.62
C ILE A 56 22.41 -11.34 -4.37
N ILE A 57 23.34 -12.28 -4.29
CA ILE A 57 23.07 -13.67 -3.89
C ILE A 57 23.85 -13.96 -2.61
N LEU A 58 23.18 -14.46 -1.60
CA LEU A 58 23.74 -14.89 -0.32
C LEU A 58 23.69 -16.41 -0.22
N ASP A 59 24.81 -17.06 0.14
CA ASP A 59 24.70 -18.41 0.65
C ASP A 59 24.02 -18.39 2.02
N ALA A 60 23.40 -19.47 2.41
CA ALA A 60 22.84 -19.62 3.75
C ALA A 60 23.93 -19.80 4.84
N HIS A 61 25.12 -20.25 4.45
CA HIS A 61 26.19 -20.59 5.38
C HIS A 61 27.56 -20.27 4.78
N CYS A 62 28.16 -19.18 5.20
CA CYS A 62 29.44 -18.69 4.66
C CYS A 62 30.29 -18.06 5.78
N LYS A 63 31.53 -17.63 5.46
CA LYS A 63 32.40 -16.90 6.36
C LYS A 63 31.98 -15.47 6.58
N ILE A 64 32.17 -14.98 7.83
CA ILE A 64 31.86 -13.57 8.14
C ILE A 64 33.07 -12.69 7.86
N LYS A 65 34.27 -13.12 8.31
CA LYS A 65 35.49 -12.34 8.19
C LYS A 65 36.49 -12.96 7.26
N LYS A 66 37.27 -12.13 6.62
CA LYS A 66 38.43 -12.57 5.85
C LYS A 66 39.41 -13.34 6.72
N GLY A 67 39.68 -14.61 6.36
CA GLY A 67 40.56 -15.48 7.06
C GLY A 67 39.92 -16.41 8.07
N ASP A 68 38.62 -16.36 8.26
CA ASP A 68 37.89 -17.39 9.00
C ASP A 68 38.11 -18.76 8.35
N SER A 69 38.38 -19.76 9.15
CA SER A 69 38.64 -21.13 8.66
C SER A 69 37.38 -21.95 8.44
N VAL A 70 36.26 -21.52 9.03
CA VAL A 70 34.99 -22.24 9.01
C VAL A 70 33.84 -21.21 8.75
N ALA A 71 32.84 -21.63 8.01
CA ALA A 71 31.62 -20.90 7.84
C ALA A 71 30.86 -20.74 9.17
N ASN A 72 30.05 -19.71 9.30
CA ASN A 72 29.36 -19.31 10.52
C ASN A 72 27.86 -19.59 10.43
N ASP A 73 27.28 -20.21 11.46
CA ASP A 73 25.82 -20.50 11.50
C ASP A 73 24.93 -19.26 11.57
N ASP A 74 25.47 -18.13 12.04
CA ASP A 74 24.74 -16.86 12.08
C ASP A 74 25.04 -15.95 10.87
N PHE A 75 25.79 -16.44 9.88
CA PHE A 75 26.21 -15.69 8.70
C PHE A 75 25.04 -14.99 8.01
N LEU A 76 23.99 -15.74 7.66
CA LEU A 76 22.86 -15.20 6.90
C LEU A 76 22.15 -14.09 7.66
N HIS A 77 21.97 -14.25 8.98
CA HIS A 77 21.38 -13.21 9.81
C HIS A 77 22.22 -11.92 9.80
N ILE A 78 23.53 -12.06 10.00
CA ILE A 78 24.46 -10.91 10.03
C ILE A 78 24.50 -10.23 8.65
N ALA A 79 24.67 -11.00 7.58
CA ALA A 79 24.75 -10.49 6.22
C ALA A 79 23.48 -9.73 5.83
N VAL A 80 22.30 -10.30 6.11
CA VAL A 80 21.02 -9.66 5.79
C VAL A 80 20.85 -8.35 6.58
N VAL A 81 21.08 -8.36 7.89
CA VAL A 81 20.93 -7.13 8.71
C VAL A 81 21.88 -6.03 8.24
N GLU A 82 23.16 -6.34 8.02
CA GLU A 82 24.14 -5.35 7.56
C GLU A 82 23.84 -4.86 6.14
N MET A 83 23.45 -5.75 5.23
CA MET A 83 23.02 -5.38 3.87
C MET A 83 21.85 -4.38 3.90
N LEU A 84 20.86 -4.63 4.75
CA LEU A 84 19.71 -3.74 4.91
C LEU A 84 20.10 -2.38 5.49
N LEU A 85 21.09 -2.33 6.39
CA LEU A 85 21.64 -1.08 6.88
C LEU A 85 22.37 -0.30 5.76
N ILE A 86 23.09 -0.99 4.87
CA ILE A 86 23.71 -0.37 3.69
C ILE A 86 22.63 0.19 2.76
N PHE A 87 21.58 -0.57 2.46
CA PHE A 87 20.46 -0.10 1.66
C PHE A 87 19.80 1.15 2.25
N ALA A 88 19.56 1.16 3.58
CA ALA A 88 19.00 2.31 4.27
C ALA A 88 19.92 3.54 4.19
N LYS A 89 21.23 3.36 4.36
CA LYS A 89 22.23 4.43 4.28
C LYS A 89 22.33 5.02 2.88
N LEU A 90 22.27 4.18 1.85
CA LEU A 90 22.38 4.60 0.44
C LEU A 90 21.03 5.03 -0.15
N HIS A 91 19.93 4.92 0.61
CA HIS A 91 18.57 5.18 0.13
C HIS A 91 18.24 4.45 -1.18
N SER A 92 18.79 3.25 -1.34
CA SER A 92 18.63 2.43 -2.55
C SER A 92 18.59 0.96 -2.17
N VAL A 93 17.90 0.15 -2.96
CA VAL A 93 17.72 -1.28 -2.74
C VAL A 93 18.18 -2.04 -3.99
N ARG A 94 18.69 -3.25 -3.80
CA ARG A 94 18.94 -4.20 -4.90
C ARG A 94 18.14 -5.47 -4.63
N PRO A 95 17.65 -6.15 -5.67
CA PRO A 95 17.13 -7.50 -5.54
C PRO A 95 18.16 -8.40 -4.88
N TRP A 96 17.74 -9.22 -3.94
CA TRP A 96 18.64 -10.15 -3.28
C TRP A 96 17.96 -11.48 -3.03
N TYR A 97 18.74 -12.52 -3.08
CA TYR A 97 18.30 -13.89 -3.06
C TYR A 97 19.18 -14.74 -2.17
N ILE A 98 18.66 -15.84 -1.67
CA ILE A 98 19.38 -16.83 -0.91
C ILE A 98 19.52 -18.09 -1.77
N LEU A 99 20.73 -18.61 -1.92
CA LEU A 99 21.01 -19.84 -2.63
C LEU A 99 21.68 -20.83 -1.68
N SER A 100 20.99 -21.90 -1.29
CA SER A 100 21.43 -22.83 -0.26
C SER A 100 21.45 -24.28 -0.73
N ALA A 101 22.42 -25.04 -0.24
CA ALA A 101 22.47 -26.52 -0.37
C ALA A 101 21.73 -27.25 0.76
N GLY A 102 21.22 -26.53 1.78
CA GLY A 102 20.61 -27.11 2.98
C GLY A 102 19.09 -27.17 2.92
N THR A 103 18.50 -27.90 3.87
CA THR A 103 17.06 -27.93 4.10
C THR A 103 16.56 -26.64 4.78
N MET A 104 15.26 -26.34 4.63
CA MET A 104 14.60 -25.12 5.13
C MET A 104 14.70 -24.90 6.64
N ASP A 105 15.05 -25.91 7.44
CA ASP A 105 15.08 -25.84 8.91
C ASP A 105 16.08 -24.83 9.50
N ARG A 106 17.04 -24.34 8.69
CA ARG A 106 18.05 -23.35 9.13
C ARG A 106 17.60 -21.90 8.99
N PHE A 107 16.44 -21.66 8.37
CA PHE A 107 15.97 -20.29 8.09
C PHE A 107 15.19 -19.65 9.23
N ASP A 108 14.85 -20.39 10.31
CA ASP A 108 14.00 -19.89 11.40
C ASP A 108 14.50 -18.60 12.06
N LYS A 109 15.84 -18.45 12.23
CA LYS A 109 16.42 -17.23 12.82
C LYS A 109 16.31 -15.99 11.92
N VAL A 110 16.24 -16.20 10.62
CA VAL A 110 16.20 -15.13 9.61
C VAL A 110 14.77 -14.84 9.17
N THR A 111 13.85 -15.78 9.43
CA THR A 111 12.47 -15.74 8.96
C THR A 111 11.73 -14.46 9.36
N SER A 112 11.98 -13.91 10.56
CA SER A 112 11.34 -12.67 11.00
C SER A 112 11.84 -11.44 10.22
N VAL A 113 13.13 -11.39 9.90
CA VAL A 113 13.75 -10.30 9.13
C VAL A 113 13.39 -10.46 7.66
N ILE A 114 13.54 -11.68 7.12
CA ILE A 114 13.16 -12.01 5.74
C ILE A 114 11.67 -11.80 5.51
N SER A 115 10.80 -12.19 6.45
CA SER A 115 9.35 -12.10 6.26
C SER A 115 8.84 -10.67 6.08
N SER A 116 9.47 -9.69 6.73
CA SER A 116 9.11 -8.29 6.54
C SER A 116 9.53 -7.77 5.16
N TYR A 117 10.69 -8.20 4.68
CA TYR A 117 11.20 -7.87 3.34
C TYR A 117 10.50 -8.67 2.25
N ARG A 118 10.29 -9.97 2.46
CA ARG A 118 9.55 -10.84 1.56
C ARG A 118 8.20 -10.26 1.23
N ARG A 119 7.42 -9.84 2.24
CA ARG A 119 6.12 -9.18 2.03
C ARG A 119 6.20 -7.89 1.21
N ALA A 120 7.32 -7.17 1.30
CA ALA A 120 7.48 -5.91 0.60
C ALA A 120 7.83 -6.08 -0.88
N TYR A 121 8.45 -7.20 -1.27
CA TYR A 121 9.04 -7.37 -2.61
C TYR A 121 8.76 -8.73 -3.28
N GLU A 122 8.08 -9.67 -2.62
CA GLU A 122 7.82 -11.01 -3.16
C GLU A 122 7.03 -10.99 -4.48
N GLU A 123 6.12 -10.05 -4.62
CA GLU A 123 5.32 -9.89 -5.84
C GLU A 123 6.17 -9.43 -7.04
N GLU A 124 7.26 -8.69 -6.77
CA GLU A 124 8.12 -8.11 -7.81
C GLU A 124 9.41 -8.89 -8.05
N TRP A 125 9.97 -9.47 -6.97
CA TRP A 125 11.25 -10.19 -7.07
C TRP A 125 11.09 -11.71 -7.13
N GLY A 126 9.87 -12.21 -6.97
CA GLY A 126 9.56 -13.62 -6.97
C GLY A 126 10.09 -14.36 -5.73
N GLU A 127 10.40 -15.64 -5.88
CA GLU A 127 10.96 -16.45 -4.80
C GLU A 127 12.31 -15.87 -4.33
N MET A 128 12.52 -15.83 -3.01
CA MET A 128 13.76 -15.32 -2.44
C MET A 128 14.75 -16.43 -2.07
N ILE A 129 14.32 -17.67 -2.00
CA ILE A 129 15.12 -18.82 -1.56
C ILE A 129 15.18 -19.86 -2.66
N TYR A 130 16.40 -20.21 -3.07
CA TYR A 130 16.70 -21.16 -4.12
C TYR A 130 17.61 -22.26 -3.61
N THR A 131 17.56 -23.44 -4.25
CA THR A 131 18.40 -24.58 -3.87
C THR A 131 19.55 -24.80 -4.85
N LYS A 132 20.73 -25.13 -4.31
CA LYS A 132 21.88 -25.63 -5.07
C LYS A 132 21.71 -27.09 -5.51
N THR A 133 20.75 -27.81 -4.94
CA THR A 133 20.57 -29.24 -5.18
C THR A 133 19.82 -29.45 -6.48
N ASP A 134 20.27 -30.42 -7.28
CA ASP A 134 19.59 -30.81 -8.52
C ASP A 134 18.15 -31.26 -8.22
N PRO A 135 17.14 -30.66 -8.88
CA PRO A 135 15.75 -31.02 -8.69
C PRO A 135 15.44 -32.50 -8.96
N GLU A 136 16.19 -33.15 -9.87
CA GLU A 136 16.05 -34.57 -10.14
C GLU A 136 16.60 -35.46 -9.02
N ALA A 137 17.63 -34.96 -8.30
CA ALA A 137 18.18 -35.67 -7.13
C ALA A 137 17.22 -35.55 -5.94
N LEU A 138 16.64 -34.39 -5.72
CA LEU A 138 15.60 -34.17 -4.69
C LEU A 138 14.33 -34.98 -4.96
N ALA A 139 13.90 -35.09 -6.23
CA ALA A 139 12.69 -35.84 -6.60
C ALA A 139 12.75 -37.34 -6.29
N LYS A 140 13.94 -37.93 -6.11
CA LYS A 140 14.13 -39.34 -5.75
C LYS A 140 13.90 -39.60 -4.27
N ASP A 141 14.00 -38.58 -3.43
CA ASP A 141 13.83 -38.68 -1.98
C ASP A 141 12.38 -38.42 -1.52
N PHE A 142 11.52 -37.92 -2.41
CA PHE A 142 10.10 -37.68 -2.11
C PHE A 142 9.23 -38.85 -2.61
N ALA A 143 8.57 -39.51 -1.67
CA ALA A 143 7.69 -40.65 -1.95
C ALA A 143 6.28 -40.22 -2.45
N ASP A 144 5.93 -38.92 -2.37
CA ASP A 144 4.59 -38.43 -2.69
C ASP A 144 4.63 -37.41 -3.86
N PRO A 145 3.81 -37.61 -4.94
CA PRO A 145 3.71 -36.66 -6.05
C PRO A 145 3.21 -35.26 -5.66
N ILE A 146 2.51 -35.13 -4.52
CA ILE A 146 1.98 -33.83 -4.04
C ILE A 146 3.13 -33.00 -3.44
N GLU A 147 4.09 -33.62 -2.73
CA GLU A 147 5.31 -32.95 -2.23
C GLU A 147 6.22 -32.49 -3.38
N ALA A 148 6.10 -33.10 -4.55
CA ALA A 148 6.86 -32.69 -5.74
C ALA A 148 6.35 -31.39 -6.40
N LEU A 149 5.18 -30.88 -6.02
CA LEU A 149 4.61 -29.59 -6.49
C LEU A 149 5.20 -28.39 -5.73
N ASP A 150 5.73 -28.59 -4.52
CA ASP A 150 6.38 -27.58 -3.69
C ASP A 150 7.93 -27.61 -3.83
N ARG A 151 8.42 -27.89 -5.03
CA ARG A 151 9.88 -27.92 -5.26
C ARG A 151 10.48 -26.54 -5.08
N PRO A 152 11.52 -26.38 -4.26
CA PRO A 152 12.27 -25.14 -4.24
C PRO A 152 12.87 -24.90 -5.63
N ALA A 153 12.73 -23.67 -6.13
CA ALA A 153 13.30 -23.21 -7.38
C ALA A 153 14.84 -23.40 -7.37
N ASN A 154 15.38 -23.73 -8.51
CA ASN A 154 16.82 -24.05 -8.65
C ASN A 154 17.65 -22.86 -9.13
N GLU A 155 18.96 -23.09 -9.38
CA GLU A 155 19.89 -22.09 -9.90
C GLU A 155 19.42 -21.47 -11.23
N THR A 156 18.94 -22.28 -12.17
CA THR A 156 18.49 -21.77 -13.48
C THR A 156 17.29 -20.84 -13.32
N ASP A 157 16.37 -21.18 -12.42
CA ASP A 157 15.22 -20.34 -12.10
C ASP A 157 15.68 -19.05 -11.45
N LEU A 158 16.68 -19.09 -10.54
CA LEU A 158 17.29 -17.90 -9.95
C LEU A 158 17.92 -16.98 -10.97
N LEU A 159 18.73 -17.51 -11.89
CA LEU A 159 19.39 -16.69 -12.93
C LEU A 159 18.36 -16.04 -13.85
N ASN A 160 17.31 -16.77 -14.26
CA ASN A 160 16.22 -16.22 -15.05
C ASN A 160 15.45 -15.12 -14.29
N GLN A 161 15.16 -15.34 -13.00
CA GLN A 161 14.51 -14.34 -12.15
C GLN A 161 15.34 -13.07 -12.01
N ILE A 162 16.66 -13.20 -11.83
CA ILE A 162 17.58 -12.05 -11.76
C ILE A 162 17.51 -11.24 -13.06
N ILE A 163 17.56 -11.90 -14.23
CA ILE A 163 17.48 -11.23 -15.53
C ILE A 163 16.16 -10.47 -15.67
N GLU A 164 15.04 -11.12 -15.36
CA GLU A 164 13.71 -10.52 -15.44
C GLU A 164 13.61 -9.28 -14.55
N VAL A 165 13.97 -9.41 -13.27
CA VAL A 165 13.90 -8.33 -12.29
C VAL A 165 14.88 -7.20 -12.62
N CYS A 166 16.14 -7.52 -12.95
CA CYS A 166 17.16 -6.51 -13.24
C CYS A 166 16.96 -5.83 -14.60
N SER A 167 16.18 -6.40 -15.49
CA SER A 167 15.83 -5.75 -16.76
C SER A 167 14.93 -4.52 -16.57
N ASN A 168 14.23 -4.45 -15.43
CA ASN A 168 13.28 -3.38 -15.11
C ASN A 168 13.85 -2.39 -14.07
N HIS A 169 14.81 -1.56 -14.48
CA HIS A 169 15.43 -0.57 -13.58
C HIS A 169 14.48 0.48 -13.02
N ALA A 170 13.54 0.96 -13.83
CA ALA A 170 12.55 1.94 -13.40
C ALA A 170 11.68 1.38 -12.27
N HIS A 171 11.24 0.15 -12.43
CA HIS A 171 10.46 -0.57 -11.44
C HIS A 171 11.21 -0.74 -10.11
N ASN A 172 12.46 -1.22 -10.18
CA ASN A 172 13.30 -1.35 -8.97
C ASN A 172 13.56 0.00 -8.29
N HIS A 173 13.71 1.07 -9.07
CA HIS A 173 13.87 2.42 -8.54
C HIS A 173 12.58 2.89 -7.85
N ALA A 174 11.40 2.64 -8.44
CA ALA A 174 10.11 2.93 -7.85
C ALA A 174 9.91 2.19 -6.52
N LEU A 175 10.21 0.89 -6.49
CA LEU A 175 10.15 0.05 -5.29
C LEU A 175 11.03 0.59 -4.16
N ALA A 176 12.29 0.89 -4.45
CA ALA A 176 13.23 1.39 -3.47
C ALA A 176 12.80 2.73 -2.88
N ARG A 177 12.44 3.68 -3.74
CA ARG A 177 12.13 5.06 -3.36
C ARG A 177 10.80 5.20 -2.62
N HIS A 178 9.82 4.37 -2.96
CA HIS A 178 8.47 4.44 -2.42
C HIS A 178 8.11 3.29 -1.47
N ARG A 179 9.09 2.55 -0.98
CA ARG A 179 8.94 1.43 -0.05
C ARG A 179 8.01 1.75 1.12
N ASP A 180 8.15 2.94 1.71
CA ASP A 180 7.34 3.37 2.86
C ASP A 180 5.83 3.46 2.56
N ALA A 181 5.44 3.64 1.30
CA ALA A 181 4.04 3.60 0.89
C ALA A 181 3.65 2.18 0.47
N LEU A 182 4.50 1.52 -0.32
CA LEU A 182 4.25 0.20 -0.89
C LEU A 182 4.09 -0.90 0.18
N GLN A 183 4.75 -0.79 1.35
CA GLN A 183 4.58 -1.75 2.44
C GLN A 183 3.14 -1.89 2.94
N TYR A 184 2.29 -0.87 2.73
CA TYR A 184 0.88 -0.90 3.12
C TYR A 184 -0.02 -1.49 2.05
N LEU A 185 0.49 -1.72 0.84
CA LEU A 185 -0.26 -2.21 -0.33
C LEU A 185 0.12 -3.64 -0.67
N GLY A 186 -0.85 -4.48 -1.07
CA GLY A 186 -0.61 -5.84 -1.53
C GLY A 186 -1.56 -6.86 -0.92
N ILE A 187 -1.51 -8.09 -1.41
CA ILE A 187 -2.45 -9.16 -1.04
C ILE A 187 -2.41 -9.47 0.46
N HIS A 188 -1.21 -9.43 1.07
CA HIS A 188 -1.01 -9.71 2.49
C HIS A 188 -0.85 -8.45 3.34
N SER A 189 -0.98 -7.27 2.71
CA SER A 189 -0.83 -5.98 3.35
C SER A 189 -2.14 -5.44 3.89
N LEU A 190 -2.08 -4.25 4.50
CA LEU A 190 -3.22 -3.60 5.12
C LEU A 190 -4.25 -3.12 4.08
N ILE A 191 -3.78 -2.60 2.94
CA ILE A 191 -4.62 -2.15 1.82
C ILE A 191 -4.50 -3.19 0.71
N ARG A 192 -5.52 -4.03 0.59
CA ARG A 192 -5.57 -5.15 -0.35
C ARG A 192 -6.06 -4.73 -1.73
N GLY A 193 -6.01 -5.68 -2.68
CA GLY A 193 -6.48 -5.48 -4.05
C GLY A 193 -5.37 -4.96 -4.97
N ASN A 194 -5.76 -4.36 -6.09
CA ASN A 194 -4.83 -3.97 -7.15
C ASN A 194 -4.11 -2.63 -6.91
N ALA A 195 -4.27 -2.02 -5.71
CA ALA A 195 -3.69 -0.71 -5.40
C ALA A 195 -2.17 -0.67 -5.63
N ARG A 196 -1.45 -1.74 -5.20
CA ARG A 196 -0.02 -1.85 -5.41
C ARG A 196 0.36 -1.85 -6.89
N LYS A 197 -0.30 -2.69 -7.68
CA LYS A 197 -0.08 -2.78 -9.12
C LYS A 197 -0.30 -1.42 -9.81
N PHE A 198 -1.42 -0.75 -9.52
CA PHE A 198 -1.70 0.56 -10.11
C PHE A 198 -0.69 1.63 -9.71
N LEU A 199 -0.31 1.66 -8.42
CA LEU A 199 0.67 2.63 -7.96
C LEU A 199 2.04 2.41 -8.63
N LEU A 200 2.51 1.17 -8.71
CA LEU A 200 3.77 0.84 -9.36
C LEU A 200 3.76 1.21 -10.83
N GLN A 201 2.73 0.88 -11.58
CA GLN A 201 2.62 1.27 -12.99
C GLN A 201 2.70 2.78 -13.19
N LEU A 202 2.09 3.57 -12.31
CA LEU A 202 2.18 5.03 -12.36
C LEU A 202 3.56 5.56 -11.99
N LEU A 203 4.23 4.93 -11.02
CA LEU A 203 5.60 5.28 -10.63
C LEU A 203 6.61 4.85 -11.69
N ASP A 204 6.41 3.69 -12.33
CA ASP A 204 7.21 3.24 -13.45
C ASP A 204 7.13 4.26 -14.61
N ALA A 205 5.95 4.79 -14.88
CA ALA A 205 5.76 5.84 -15.87
C ALA A 205 6.53 7.13 -15.55
N LEU A 206 6.73 7.43 -14.27
CA LEU A 206 7.55 8.56 -13.82
C LEU A 206 9.04 8.30 -14.07
N TYR A 207 9.52 7.08 -13.82
CA TYR A 207 10.94 6.74 -13.86
C TYR A 207 11.40 6.20 -15.22
N ASP A 208 10.50 5.59 -16.00
CA ASP A 208 10.73 5.21 -17.40
C ASP A 208 9.55 5.63 -18.29
N PRO A 209 9.50 6.90 -18.68
CA PRO A 209 8.42 7.42 -19.52
C PRO A 209 8.30 6.74 -20.89
N LYS A 210 9.39 6.16 -21.40
CA LYS A 210 9.40 5.49 -22.72
C LYS A 210 8.87 4.07 -22.62
N GLY A 211 9.32 3.31 -21.59
CA GLY A 211 8.90 1.92 -21.38
C GLY A 211 7.43 1.80 -20.96
N SER A 212 6.89 2.84 -20.31
CA SER A 212 5.50 2.86 -19.84
C SER A 212 4.51 3.55 -20.79
N ALA A 213 4.99 4.04 -21.92
CA ALA A 213 4.12 4.67 -22.92
C ALA A 213 3.06 3.67 -23.43
N GLY A 214 1.78 4.05 -23.35
CA GLY A 214 0.68 3.22 -23.80
C GLY A 214 0.16 2.22 -22.74
N PHE A 215 0.57 2.33 -21.46
CA PHE A 215 -0.10 1.57 -20.40
C PHE A 215 -1.59 1.87 -20.39
N VAL A 216 -2.39 0.79 -20.38
CA VAL A 216 -3.85 0.87 -20.38
C VAL A 216 -4.38 0.45 -19.01
N PHE A 217 -5.20 1.29 -18.43
CA PHE A 217 -5.87 1.03 -17.16
C PHE A 217 -7.39 0.89 -17.40
N SER A 218 -8.01 -0.07 -16.78
CA SER A 218 -9.47 -0.11 -16.70
C SER A 218 -9.95 0.91 -15.67
N GLY A 219 -10.43 2.05 -16.15
CA GLY A 219 -10.82 3.20 -15.36
C GLY A 219 -9.62 3.98 -14.78
N ASN A 220 -9.92 5.01 -13.99
CA ASN A 220 -8.91 5.88 -13.41
C ASN A 220 -8.07 5.14 -12.32
N PRO A 221 -6.78 4.88 -12.53
CA PRO A 221 -5.96 4.09 -11.61
C PRO A 221 -5.79 4.76 -10.25
N ILE A 222 -5.70 6.08 -10.18
CA ILE A 222 -5.57 6.83 -8.93
C ILE A 222 -6.83 6.70 -8.07
N ARG A 223 -8.00 6.80 -8.68
CA ARG A 223 -9.27 6.60 -8.00
C ARG A 223 -9.38 5.18 -7.45
N ARG A 224 -8.96 4.18 -8.23
CA ARG A 224 -8.96 2.78 -7.81
C ARG A 224 -8.04 2.51 -6.60
N ILE A 225 -6.89 3.18 -6.53
CA ILE A 225 -6.02 3.13 -5.34
C ILE A 225 -6.78 3.68 -4.12
N PHE A 226 -7.44 4.84 -4.26
CA PHE A 226 -8.20 5.42 -3.16
C PHE A 226 -9.39 4.55 -2.74
N GLU A 227 -10.09 3.92 -3.67
CA GLU A 227 -11.16 2.96 -3.37
C GLU A 227 -10.65 1.77 -2.53
N CYS A 228 -9.43 1.27 -2.79
CA CYS A 228 -8.81 0.24 -1.97
C CYS A 228 -8.52 0.74 -0.54
N ILE A 229 -8.08 1.99 -0.38
CA ILE A 229 -7.89 2.61 0.94
C ILE A 229 -9.23 2.68 1.70
N VAL A 230 -10.31 3.11 1.04
CA VAL A 230 -11.64 3.19 1.66
C VAL A 230 -12.14 1.80 2.08
N ARG A 231 -11.98 0.79 1.23
CA ARG A 231 -12.36 -0.60 1.56
C ARG A 231 -11.59 -1.12 2.77
N ALA A 232 -10.28 -0.90 2.83
CA ALA A 232 -9.47 -1.25 4.00
C ALA A 232 -9.94 -0.50 5.26
N GLY A 233 -10.29 0.77 5.14
CA GLY A 233 -10.86 1.57 6.23
C GLY A 233 -12.18 1.04 6.75
N VAL A 234 -13.04 0.56 5.85
CA VAL A 234 -14.33 -0.08 6.21
C VAL A 234 -14.09 -1.42 6.92
N GLU A 235 -13.21 -2.26 6.40
CA GLU A 235 -12.84 -3.55 7.03
C GLU A 235 -12.30 -3.38 8.45
N LEU A 236 -11.56 -2.30 8.72
CA LEU A 236 -11.02 -1.96 10.03
C LEU A 236 -12.00 -1.19 10.93
N GLY A 237 -13.21 -0.90 10.47
CA GLY A 237 -14.17 -0.07 11.20
C GLY A 237 -13.74 1.39 11.37
N ILE A 238 -12.72 1.83 10.63
CA ILE A 238 -12.25 3.23 10.61
C ILE A 238 -13.24 4.09 9.84
N ILE A 239 -13.73 3.60 8.70
CA ILE A 239 -14.70 4.28 7.84
C ILE A 239 -16.06 3.55 7.96
N PRO A 240 -17.20 4.27 8.01
CA PRO A 240 -18.53 3.65 8.04
C PRO A 240 -18.81 2.79 6.79
N GLU A 241 -19.54 1.69 6.98
CA GLU A 241 -19.89 0.75 5.91
C GLU A 241 -20.70 1.42 4.77
N GLU A 242 -21.45 2.46 5.08
CA GLU A 242 -22.24 3.26 4.14
C GLU A 242 -21.38 4.01 3.11
N ALA A 243 -20.07 4.09 3.33
CA ALA A 243 -19.10 4.57 2.32
C ALA A 243 -19.05 3.65 1.10
N ILE A 244 -19.54 2.42 1.23
CA ILE A 244 -19.67 1.46 0.12
C ILE A 244 -21.16 1.16 -0.08
N SER A 245 -21.69 1.44 -1.25
CA SER A 245 -23.08 1.18 -1.60
C SER A 245 -23.17 0.46 -2.94
N GLY A 246 -23.80 -0.73 -2.94
CA GLY A 246 -23.93 -1.53 -4.17
C GLY A 246 -22.59 -1.90 -4.83
N GLY A 247 -21.53 -2.05 -4.02
CA GLY A 247 -20.18 -2.31 -4.50
C GLY A 247 -19.35 -1.06 -4.86
N ASN A 248 -20.00 0.08 -5.04
CA ASN A 248 -19.37 1.35 -5.39
C ASN A 248 -18.92 2.13 -4.15
N VAL A 249 -17.74 2.75 -4.21
CA VAL A 249 -17.18 3.58 -3.14
C VAL A 249 -17.61 5.05 -3.33
N LYS A 250 -18.16 5.64 -2.28
CA LYS A 250 -18.50 7.09 -2.23
C LYS A 250 -17.23 7.90 -1.93
N CYS A 251 -16.33 8.01 -2.92
CA CYS A 251 -15.00 8.61 -2.74
C CYS A 251 -15.05 10.02 -2.12
N ASN A 252 -15.96 10.88 -2.57
CA ASN A 252 -16.07 12.25 -2.07
C ASN A 252 -16.47 12.30 -0.58
N ASP A 253 -17.38 11.43 -0.15
CA ASP A 253 -17.79 11.38 1.24
C ASP A 253 -16.73 10.72 2.12
N ALA A 254 -16.10 9.65 1.63
CA ALA A 254 -15.01 8.99 2.31
C ALA A 254 -13.79 9.91 2.49
N SER A 255 -13.45 10.72 1.47
CA SER A 255 -12.37 11.70 1.58
C SER A 255 -12.64 12.76 2.65
N ARG A 256 -13.87 13.32 2.67
CA ARG A 256 -14.29 14.27 3.72
C ARG A 256 -14.19 13.64 5.11
N PHE A 257 -14.63 12.40 5.24
CA PHE A 257 -14.57 11.67 6.48
C PHE A 257 -13.12 11.53 6.99
N LEU A 258 -12.20 11.10 6.10
CA LEU A 258 -10.77 10.99 6.43
C LEU A 258 -10.13 12.34 6.80
N CYS A 259 -10.60 13.42 6.20
CA CYS A 259 -10.16 14.79 6.50
C CYS A 259 -10.80 15.38 7.77
N GLY A 260 -11.63 14.64 8.48
CA GLY A 260 -12.35 15.10 9.68
C GLY A 260 -13.47 16.12 9.36
N GLU A 261 -13.91 16.17 8.12
CA GLU A 261 -15.03 17.00 7.67
C GLU A 261 -16.34 16.20 7.73
N ASN A 262 -17.48 16.91 7.75
CA ASN A 262 -18.77 16.25 7.65
C ASN A 262 -19.03 15.79 6.20
N PRO A 263 -19.16 14.48 5.94
CA PRO A 263 -19.58 14.00 4.64
C PRO A 263 -21.00 14.47 4.32
N LYS A 264 -21.39 14.45 3.04
CA LYS A 264 -22.74 14.89 2.64
C LYS A 264 -23.80 13.83 2.94
N GLU A 265 -23.49 12.58 2.62
CA GLU A 265 -24.45 11.47 2.62
C GLU A 265 -24.18 10.43 3.70
N LEU A 266 -22.94 10.29 4.20
CA LEU A 266 -22.64 9.35 5.27
C LEU A 266 -23.26 9.82 6.60
N PRO A 267 -23.88 8.91 7.38
CA PRO A 267 -24.58 9.25 8.60
C PRO A 267 -23.66 9.68 9.75
N TYR A 268 -22.38 9.39 9.68
CA TYR A 268 -21.43 9.64 10.74
C TYR A 268 -20.28 10.55 10.31
N ARG A 269 -19.69 11.22 11.28
CA ARG A 269 -18.46 11.96 11.20
C ARG A 269 -17.40 11.26 12.04
N TYR A 270 -16.21 11.02 11.48
CA TYR A 270 -15.10 10.51 12.26
C TYR A 270 -14.43 11.62 13.08
N GLY A 271 -13.91 11.21 14.24
CA GLY A 271 -13.10 12.04 15.09
C GLY A 271 -13.88 12.66 16.24
N LEU A 272 -13.26 12.58 17.39
CA LEU A 272 -13.64 13.31 18.59
C LEU A 272 -13.04 14.70 18.48
N GLN A 273 -13.83 15.75 18.59
CA GLN A 273 -13.35 17.11 18.77
C GLN A 273 -12.45 17.65 17.65
N GLY A 274 -12.67 17.23 16.41
CA GLY A 274 -11.90 17.72 15.28
C GLY A 274 -10.63 16.92 14.96
N GLU A 275 -10.44 15.76 15.61
CA GLU A 275 -9.39 14.81 15.22
C GLU A 275 -9.56 14.37 13.77
N ARG A 276 -8.45 14.28 13.05
CA ARG A 276 -8.41 13.94 11.64
C ARG A 276 -7.53 12.71 11.45
N ILE A 277 -7.89 11.86 10.50
CA ILE A 277 -7.04 10.75 10.07
C ILE A 277 -5.91 11.30 9.18
N LEU A 278 -6.27 12.19 8.27
CA LEU A 278 -5.33 12.91 7.42
C LEU A 278 -5.13 14.33 7.95
N ASP A 279 -3.88 14.78 8.05
CA ASP A 279 -3.57 16.16 8.42
C ASP A 279 -4.02 17.18 7.35
N ALA A 280 -3.84 18.47 7.60
CA ALA A 280 -4.26 19.50 6.64
C ALA A 280 -3.54 19.41 5.29
N THR A 281 -2.28 18.99 5.30
CA THR A 281 -1.47 18.84 4.07
C THR A 281 -1.94 17.63 3.28
N GLU A 282 -2.11 16.50 3.93
CA GLU A 282 -2.57 15.25 3.34
C GLU A 282 -4.01 15.37 2.83
N SER A 283 -4.85 16.09 3.56
CA SER A 283 -6.22 16.44 3.13
C SER A 283 -6.22 17.25 1.83
N SER A 284 -5.36 18.27 1.76
CA SER A 284 -5.22 19.11 0.55
C SER A 284 -4.72 18.30 -0.64
N MET A 285 -3.76 17.40 -0.42
CA MET A 285 -3.26 16.47 -1.44
C MET A 285 -4.37 15.56 -1.95
N LEU A 286 -5.13 14.95 -1.05
CA LEU A 286 -6.23 14.05 -1.42
C LEU A 286 -7.33 14.78 -2.21
N ILE A 287 -7.70 16.00 -1.80
CA ILE A 287 -8.68 16.82 -2.52
C ILE A 287 -8.16 17.14 -3.93
N THR A 288 -6.90 17.53 -4.06
CA THR A 288 -6.27 17.80 -5.38
C THR A 288 -6.34 16.56 -6.26
N ILE A 289 -5.90 15.40 -5.77
CA ILE A 289 -5.95 14.14 -6.48
C ILE A 289 -7.37 13.84 -6.98
N LEU A 290 -8.36 13.90 -6.09
CA LEU A 290 -9.76 13.56 -6.45
C LEU A 290 -10.36 14.58 -7.41
N THR A 291 -9.98 15.84 -7.32
CA THR A 291 -10.48 16.89 -8.22
C THR A 291 -9.93 16.70 -9.63
N SER A 292 -8.60 16.52 -9.76
CA SER A 292 -7.94 16.26 -11.05
C SER A 292 -8.49 15.00 -11.72
N THR A 293 -8.72 13.96 -10.94
CA THR A 293 -9.16 12.66 -11.48
C THR A 293 -10.67 12.56 -11.73
N ASN A 294 -11.49 13.46 -11.18
CA ASN A 294 -12.94 13.50 -11.44
C ASN A 294 -13.28 14.04 -12.84
N VAL A 295 -12.46 14.92 -13.39
CA VAL A 295 -12.69 15.48 -14.73
C VAL A 295 -12.69 14.37 -15.79
N ALA A 296 -11.81 13.39 -15.66
CA ALA A 296 -11.72 12.25 -16.57
C ALA A 296 -12.86 11.21 -16.41
N SER A 297 -13.62 11.26 -15.31
CA SER A 297 -14.68 10.27 -15.03
C SER A 297 -16.11 10.76 -15.31
N HIS A 298 -16.30 12.04 -15.65
CA HIS A 298 -17.64 12.62 -15.88
C HIS A 298 -17.99 12.86 -17.35
N GLU A 299 -17.06 12.76 -18.27
CA GLU A 299 -17.37 12.86 -19.71
C GLU A 299 -17.96 11.56 -20.31
N ALA A 300 -17.96 10.45 -19.57
CA ALA A 300 -18.38 9.13 -20.03
C ALA A 300 -19.68 8.62 -19.36
N ALA A 301 -20.62 9.49 -19.02
CA ALA A 301 -21.82 9.13 -18.23
C ALA A 301 -22.93 8.42 -19.02
N GLU A 302 -22.77 8.07 -20.28
CA GLU A 302 -23.88 7.51 -21.08
C GLU A 302 -23.74 6.05 -21.54
N ASP A 303 -22.54 5.40 -21.48
CA ASP A 303 -22.40 3.97 -21.79
C ASP A 303 -21.42 3.27 -20.85
N TYR A 304 -21.90 2.28 -20.10
CA TYR A 304 -21.14 1.46 -19.11
C TYR A 304 -20.23 0.41 -19.79
N GLU A 305 -19.36 0.81 -20.69
CA GLU A 305 -18.15 0.03 -20.95
C GLU A 305 -17.07 0.56 -20.00
N GLU A 306 -16.28 -0.34 -19.36
CA GLU A 306 -15.20 0.07 -18.47
C GLU A 306 -14.27 1.00 -19.26
N ASP A 307 -14.33 2.32 -18.99
CA ASP A 307 -13.50 3.30 -19.68
C ASP A 307 -12.03 2.97 -19.48
N GLU A 308 -11.36 2.63 -20.56
CA GLU A 308 -9.94 2.44 -20.55
C GLU A 308 -9.22 3.79 -20.54
N VAL A 309 -8.33 3.99 -19.57
CA VAL A 309 -7.44 5.15 -19.51
C VAL A 309 -6.09 4.76 -20.03
N THR A 310 -5.70 5.30 -21.18
CA THR A 310 -4.37 5.09 -21.74
C THR A 310 -3.42 6.18 -21.23
N LEU A 311 -2.25 5.78 -20.76
CA LEU A 311 -1.19 6.70 -20.37
C LEU A 311 -0.53 7.29 -21.65
N THR A 312 -0.67 8.58 -21.83
CA THR A 312 -0.12 9.34 -22.95
C THR A 312 0.93 10.34 -22.47
N GLU A 313 1.64 10.99 -23.39
CA GLU A 313 2.56 12.09 -23.03
C GLU A 313 1.82 13.25 -22.34
N ASP A 314 0.61 13.54 -22.76
CA ASP A 314 -0.17 14.68 -22.25
C ASP A 314 -0.66 14.49 -20.81
N ASN A 315 -1.04 13.26 -20.41
CA ASN A 315 -1.59 12.98 -19.07
C ASN A 315 -0.61 12.35 -18.09
N ARG A 316 0.57 11.92 -18.57
CA ARG A 316 1.58 11.21 -17.78
C ARG A 316 2.04 12.01 -16.56
N ASP A 317 2.40 13.27 -16.76
CA ASP A 317 2.91 14.12 -15.68
C ASP A 317 1.86 14.36 -14.61
N GLU A 318 0.59 14.50 -15.00
CA GLU A 318 -0.53 14.60 -14.07
C GLU A 318 -0.69 13.32 -13.24
N PHE A 319 -0.75 12.15 -13.88
CA PHE A 319 -0.88 10.88 -13.19
C PHE A 319 0.33 10.58 -12.29
N SER A 320 1.54 10.88 -12.76
CA SER A 320 2.77 10.69 -11.98
C SER A 320 2.80 11.62 -10.75
N GLY A 321 2.41 12.88 -10.91
CA GLY A 321 2.26 13.83 -9.81
C GLY A 321 1.24 13.36 -8.78
N CYS A 322 0.06 12.91 -9.23
CA CYS A 322 -0.96 12.33 -8.37
C CYS A 322 -0.49 11.07 -7.66
N ALA A 323 0.31 10.21 -8.32
CA ALA A 323 0.89 9.02 -7.70
C ALA A 323 1.83 9.36 -6.54
N LEU A 324 2.69 10.39 -6.70
CA LEU A 324 3.58 10.86 -5.63
C LEU A 324 2.80 11.43 -4.43
N LEU A 325 1.75 12.21 -4.68
CA LEU A 325 0.87 12.71 -3.62
C LEU A 325 0.12 11.56 -2.93
N MET A 326 -0.35 10.57 -3.71
CA MET A 326 -1.03 9.38 -3.18
C MET A 326 -0.11 8.54 -2.29
N CYS A 327 1.18 8.44 -2.57
CA CYS A 327 2.15 7.79 -1.68
C CYS A 327 2.12 8.39 -0.27
N ARG A 328 1.94 9.70 -0.14
CA ARG A 328 1.84 10.35 1.17
C ARG A 328 0.52 10.02 1.87
N VAL A 329 -0.59 10.04 1.14
CA VAL A 329 -1.91 9.66 1.67
C VAL A 329 -1.91 8.20 2.15
N ILE A 330 -1.34 7.29 1.36
CA ILE A 330 -1.19 5.87 1.73
C ILE A 330 -0.39 5.72 3.02
N LYS A 331 0.74 6.42 3.15
CA LYS A 331 1.57 6.39 4.37
C LYS A 331 0.84 6.93 5.60
N ALA A 332 0.10 8.01 5.44
CA ALA A 332 -0.67 8.60 6.53
C ALA A 332 -1.77 7.66 7.01
N PHE A 333 -2.59 7.16 6.07
CA PHE A 333 -3.63 6.18 6.37
C PHE A 333 -3.06 4.88 6.95
N GLY A 334 -1.97 4.35 6.35
CA GLY A 334 -1.34 3.12 6.79
C GLY A 334 -0.84 3.20 8.23
N ARG A 335 -0.12 4.25 8.61
CA ARG A 335 0.33 4.49 10.00
C ARG A 335 -0.83 4.61 10.96
N TYR A 336 -1.87 5.34 10.57
CA TYR A 336 -3.08 5.47 11.38
C TYR A 336 -3.74 4.10 11.62
N ALA A 337 -3.95 3.34 10.56
CA ALA A 337 -4.60 2.04 10.61
C ALA A 337 -3.78 0.98 11.37
N GLU A 338 -2.44 1.05 11.36
CA GLU A 338 -1.58 0.17 12.17
C GLU A 338 -1.78 0.37 13.67
N SER A 339 -1.99 1.61 14.10
CA SER A 339 -2.27 1.95 15.50
C SER A 339 -3.73 1.76 15.89
N HIS A 340 -4.65 1.59 14.92
CA HIS A 340 -6.10 1.50 15.12
C HIS A 340 -6.67 0.18 14.57
N ARG A 341 -6.21 -0.95 15.10
CA ARG A 341 -6.65 -2.28 14.64
C ARG A 341 -7.91 -2.81 15.32
N ASN A 342 -8.36 -2.16 16.39
CA ASN A 342 -9.56 -2.57 17.10
C ASN A 342 -10.81 -1.95 16.46
N ILE A 343 -11.61 -2.79 15.80
CA ILE A 343 -12.80 -2.38 15.06
C ILE A 343 -13.83 -1.68 15.96
N ASP A 344 -14.06 -2.20 17.16
CA ASP A 344 -15.08 -1.64 18.07
C ASP A 344 -14.65 -0.29 18.62
N GLU A 345 -13.36 -0.12 18.94
CA GLU A 345 -12.80 1.18 19.33
C GLU A 345 -12.93 2.20 18.20
N ASN A 346 -12.61 1.81 16.97
CA ASN A 346 -12.75 2.67 15.81
C ASN A 346 -14.20 3.12 15.61
N LYS A 347 -15.15 2.18 15.64
CA LYS A 347 -16.59 2.48 15.53
C LYS A 347 -17.09 3.39 16.66
N SER A 348 -16.55 3.24 17.87
CA SER A 348 -16.92 4.10 19.01
C SER A 348 -16.54 5.57 18.84
N MET A 349 -15.59 5.86 17.95
CA MET A 349 -15.15 7.22 17.64
C MET A 349 -16.09 7.95 16.66
N TRP A 350 -16.98 7.25 15.98
CA TRP A 350 -17.89 7.86 15.01
C TRP A 350 -18.88 8.80 15.70
N LYS A 351 -19.14 9.92 15.05
CA LYS A 351 -20.07 10.95 15.53
C LYS A 351 -21.22 11.13 14.55
N PRO A 352 -22.44 11.36 15.01
CA PRO A 352 -23.55 11.69 14.13
C PRO A 352 -23.23 12.88 13.24
N ASN A 353 -23.63 12.80 11.97
CA ASN A 353 -23.37 13.84 10.97
C ASN A 353 -24.56 14.83 10.89
N PRO A 354 -24.37 16.11 11.24
CA PRO A 354 -25.43 17.11 11.16
C PRO A 354 -26.00 17.31 9.76
N ASN A 355 -25.18 17.09 8.70
CA ASN A 355 -25.63 17.26 7.32
C ASN A 355 -26.75 16.28 6.93
N THR A 356 -26.90 15.18 7.68
CA THR A 356 -28.00 14.21 7.43
C THR A 356 -29.39 14.80 7.64
N ILE A 357 -29.51 15.85 8.45
CA ILE A 357 -30.78 16.51 8.76
C ILE A 357 -30.79 18.00 8.39
N GLU A 358 -29.63 18.58 8.06
CA GLU A 358 -29.51 19.98 7.65
C GLU A 358 -30.36 20.26 6.42
N GLY A 359 -31.14 21.34 6.48
CA GLY A 359 -32.00 21.80 5.37
C GLY A 359 -33.25 20.96 5.11
N LYS A 360 -33.49 19.90 5.87
CA LYS A 360 -34.67 19.05 5.73
C LYS A 360 -35.83 19.55 6.60
N GLU A 361 -37.06 19.22 6.18
CA GLU A 361 -38.28 19.55 6.89
C GLU A 361 -38.71 18.42 7.83
N PHE A 362 -39.03 18.78 9.07
CA PHE A 362 -39.52 17.85 10.10
C PHE A 362 -40.71 18.45 10.85
N SER A 363 -41.43 17.62 11.58
CA SER A 363 -42.46 18.08 12.54
C SER A 363 -41.82 18.38 13.88
N VAL A 364 -42.26 19.44 14.53
CA VAL A 364 -41.84 19.75 15.90
C VAL A 364 -42.57 18.83 16.88
N GLU A 365 -41.82 18.27 17.79
CA GLU A 365 -42.30 17.44 18.87
C GLU A 365 -41.85 18.03 20.22
N SER A 366 -42.36 17.50 21.35
CA SER A 366 -41.98 17.96 22.69
C SER A 366 -41.93 16.82 23.72
N VAL A 367 -40.94 16.92 24.64
CA VAL A 367 -40.86 16.14 25.84
C VAL A 367 -40.67 17.11 27.01
N GLY A 368 -41.71 17.24 27.87
CA GLY A 368 -41.72 18.29 28.88
C GLY A 368 -41.60 19.68 28.25
N THR A 369 -40.62 20.43 28.66
CA THR A 369 -40.34 21.78 28.12
C THR A 369 -39.44 21.78 26.87
N MET A 370 -38.77 20.64 26.58
CA MET A 370 -37.89 20.54 25.44
C MET A 370 -38.67 20.43 24.14
N ARG A 371 -38.21 21.14 23.11
CA ARG A 371 -38.69 21.05 21.72
C ARG A 371 -37.62 20.36 20.88
N TYR A 372 -38.07 19.45 20.05
CA TYR A 372 -37.17 18.76 19.11
C TYR A 372 -37.87 18.45 17.78
N ALA A 373 -37.09 18.15 16.78
CA ALA A 373 -37.55 17.69 15.50
C ALA A 373 -36.59 16.60 15.01
N SER A 374 -37.10 15.41 14.69
CA SER A 374 -36.27 14.24 14.51
C SER A 374 -35.44 13.98 15.80
N ASN A 375 -34.15 13.91 15.71
CA ASN A 375 -33.22 13.75 16.86
C ASN A 375 -32.44 15.06 17.18
N CYS A 376 -32.99 16.20 16.80
CA CYS A 376 -32.38 17.52 16.94
C CYS A 376 -33.14 18.39 17.94
N LEU A 377 -32.44 18.87 18.97
CA LEU A 377 -33.01 19.87 19.88
C LEU A 377 -33.20 21.21 19.18
N LEU A 378 -34.29 21.87 19.49
CA LEU A 378 -34.66 23.20 19.00
C LEU A 378 -34.49 24.26 20.09
N PRO A 379 -34.13 25.49 19.76
CA PRO A 379 -34.11 26.59 20.70
C PRO A 379 -35.55 26.94 21.18
N ASP A 380 -35.66 27.56 22.34
CA ASP A 380 -36.92 28.03 22.84
C ASP A 380 -37.41 29.26 22.07
N LYS A 381 -38.35 29.00 21.12
CA LYS A 381 -39.01 30.02 20.33
C LYS A 381 -40.50 29.78 20.33
N SER A 382 -41.30 30.82 20.56
CA SER A 382 -42.75 30.73 20.73
C SER A 382 -43.50 30.06 19.58
N TRP A 383 -42.98 30.16 18.36
CA TRP A 383 -43.62 29.57 17.15
C TRP A 383 -43.27 28.06 16.96
N LEU A 384 -42.28 27.53 17.68
CA LEU A 384 -41.94 26.11 17.63
C LEU A 384 -42.89 25.31 18.52
N THR A 385 -44.15 25.19 18.10
CA THR A 385 -45.16 24.39 18.82
C THR A 385 -45.27 22.99 18.22
N PRO A 386 -45.55 21.97 19.03
CA PRO A 386 -45.73 20.61 18.56
C PRO A 386 -46.74 20.54 17.41
N GLY A 387 -46.40 19.77 16.37
CA GLY A 387 -47.16 19.64 15.13
C GLY A 387 -46.81 20.64 14.04
N ASN A 388 -46.16 21.75 14.38
CA ASN A 388 -45.70 22.69 13.34
C ASN A 388 -44.54 22.07 12.51
N LYS A 389 -44.42 22.50 11.28
CA LYS A 389 -43.31 22.13 10.40
C LYS A 389 -42.14 23.08 10.57
N VAL A 390 -40.93 22.55 10.58
CA VAL A 390 -39.66 23.28 10.72
C VAL A 390 -38.64 22.77 9.74
N ILE A 391 -37.89 23.69 9.12
CA ILE A 391 -36.67 23.37 8.37
C ILE A 391 -35.51 23.63 9.29
N LEU A 392 -34.65 22.58 9.50
CA LEU A 392 -33.48 22.69 10.33
C LEU A 392 -32.34 23.38 9.59
N ARG A 393 -31.76 24.45 10.18
CA ARG A 393 -30.61 25.17 9.67
C ARG A 393 -29.61 25.43 10.75
N ASP A 394 -28.32 25.50 10.34
CA ASP A 394 -27.20 25.66 11.26
C ASP A 394 -27.19 24.55 12.33
N VAL A 395 -27.34 23.31 11.89
CA VAL A 395 -27.35 22.14 12.77
C VAL A 395 -25.91 21.83 13.20
N VAL A 396 -25.74 21.63 14.50
CA VAL A 396 -24.44 21.27 15.10
C VAL A 396 -24.61 20.07 16.02
N LEU A 397 -23.50 19.45 16.43
CA LEU A 397 -23.54 18.43 17.46
C LEU A 397 -23.98 19.06 18.81
N ASN A 398 -24.86 18.35 19.49
CA ASN A 398 -25.27 18.72 20.85
C ASN A 398 -24.16 18.33 21.83
N THR A 399 -23.71 19.28 22.65
CA THR A 399 -22.67 19.08 23.67
C THR A 399 -23.23 19.08 25.09
N SER A 400 -24.57 19.15 25.22
CA SER A 400 -25.24 19.15 26.52
C SER A 400 -25.43 17.73 27.07
N ALA A 401 -25.90 17.62 28.32
CA ALA A 401 -26.21 16.36 28.97
C ALA A 401 -27.31 15.53 28.25
N SER A 402 -28.07 16.16 27.34
CA SER A 402 -29.10 15.47 26.54
C SER A 402 -28.54 14.93 25.18
N ALA A 403 -27.25 14.99 24.92
CA ALA A 403 -26.64 14.58 23.65
C ALA A 403 -26.87 13.10 23.30
N GLU A 404 -27.01 12.21 24.29
CA GLU A 404 -27.35 10.81 24.05
C GLU A 404 -28.73 10.61 23.43
N THR A 405 -29.72 11.40 23.85
CA THR A 405 -31.09 11.34 23.32
C THR A 405 -31.26 12.22 22.08
N PHE A 406 -30.61 13.39 22.07
CA PHE A 406 -30.68 14.38 21.01
C PHE A 406 -29.25 14.76 20.57
N PRO A 407 -28.66 14.01 19.66
CA PRO A 407 -27.27 14.22 19.24
C PRO A 407 -27.04 15.55 18.52
N PHE A 408 -28.09 16.23 18.09
CA PHE A 408 -28.01 17.49 17.36
C PHE A 408 -28.69 18.65 18.07
N PHE A 409 -28.24 19.87 17.75
CA PHE A 409 -28.85 21.12 18.13
C PHE A 409 -28.98 22.04 16.91
N CYS A 410 -30.18 22.53 16.63
CA CYS A 410 -30.46 23.48 15.55
C CYS A 410 -30.36 24.92 16.07
N LYS A 411 -29.40 25.70 15.58
CA LYS A 411 -29.23 27.11 15.97
C LYS A 411 -30.26 28.02 15.28
N ASN A 412 -30.66 27.70 14.05
CA ASN A 412 -31.48 28.56 13.23
C ASN A 412 -32.66 27.82 12.55
N PRO A 413 -33.67 27.37 13.32
CA PRO A 413 -34.84 26.75 12.77
C PRO A 413 -35.65 27.78 11.92
N GLN A 414 -36.14 27.36 10.77
CA GLN A 414 -36.90 28.19 9.85
C GLN A 414 -38.31 27.64 9.59
N THR A 415 -39.29 28.49 9.41
CA THR A 415 -40.59 28.07 8.93
C THR A 415 -40.51 27.66 7.47
N PRO A 416 -41.11 26.52 7.05
CA PRO A 416 -41.20 26.20 5.65
C PRO A 416 -41.88 27.34 4.91
N LYS A 417 -41.32 27.79 3.79
CA LYS A 417 -42.00 28.76 2.92
C LYS A 417 -43.27 28.10 2.41
N GLY A 418 -44.40 28.55 2.88
CA GLY A 418 -45.70 28.05 2.40
C GLY A 418 -45.72 28.04 0.87
N LYS A 419 -46.11 26.92 0.28
CA LYS A 419 -46.58 26.96 -1.12
C LYS A 419 -47.75 27.93 -1.16
N ARG A 420 -47.51 29.13 -1.67
CA ARG A 420 -48.59 30.05 -2.07
C ARG A 420 -49.30 29.50 -3.29
#